data_9c623dde3484dded6581ebba28e46640
#
_entry.id   9c623dde3484dded6581ebba28e46640
#
_cell.length_a   1.000
_cell.length_b   1.000
_cell.length_c   1.000
_cell.angle_alpha   90.00
_cell.angle_beta   90.00
_cell.angle_gamma   90.00
#
_symmetry.space_group_name_H-M   'P 1'
#
loop_
_entity.id
_entity.type
_entity.pdbx_description
1 polymer ?
#
loop_
_entity_poly.entity_id
_entity_poly.type
_entity_poly.pdbx_seq_one_letter_code
_entity_poly.pdbx_strand_id
1 'polypeptide(L)'
;MTENFQIPEDLKVMLDALRRVGRPRLVGGGVRDWLLGLVPKDFDIEVAGTDFESMIRTLSPFGVTDVVGRSFGVLKVRSKATQAEYDFSLPRKESKTGAGHRGFIITPDPTLNDHEAAARRDFTLNAISYDPFSAALIDPFNGQADLRAGILRHTSAAFVEDPLRVLRAMQLAARFNFSLAHETALLCKSIASTYKELPVERVWGEWNKWAIKSKVPSKGLTVLEQTGWLVHFPEIANLRGTQ
;
A
#
# COMPACT_ATOMS: atom_id res chain seq x y z
N MET A 1 16.45 -16.01 10.59
CA MET A 1 15.36 -15.76 11.56
C MET A 1 15.14 -14.26 11.52
N THR A 2 13.97 -13.82 11.05
CA THR A 2 13.61 -12.39 11.09
C THR A 2 13.46 -12.02 12.56
N GLU A 3 14.21 -11.00 13.01
CA GLU A 3 14.01 -10.39 14.33
C GLU A 3 12.53 -10.01 14.47
N ASN A 4 11.99 -10.04 15.71
CA ASN A 4 10.61 -9.63 15.96
C ASN A 4 10.35 -8.24 15.41
N PHE A 5 9.20 -8.04 14.79
CA PHE A 5 8.79 -6.75 14.25
C PHE A 5 8.81 -5.69 15.36
N GLN A 6 9.72 -4.72 15.26
CA GLN A 6 9.89 -3.67 16.27
C GLN A 6 8.72 -2.70 16.20
N ILE A 7 7.77 -2.85 17.12
CA ILE A 7 6.59 -1.97 17.24
C ILE A 7 6.88 -0.94 18.33
N PRO A 8 6.71 0.37 18.07
CA PRO A 8 6.84 1.41 19.10
C PRO A 8 5.94 1.15 20.32
N GLU A 9 6.42 1.49 21.52
CA GLU A 9 5.73 1.15 22.77
C GLU A 9 4.36 1.82 22.89
N ASP A 10 4.26 3.07 22.47
CA ASP A 10 2.98 3.79 22.44
C ASP A 10 1.98 3.17 21.43
N LEU A 11 2.47 2.65 20.29
CA LEU A 11 1.62 1.91 19.36
C LEU A 11 1.17 0.57 19.95
N LYS A 12 2.03 -0.15 20.69
CA LYS A 12 1.63 -1.40 21.36
C LYS A 12 0.46 -1.19 22.30
N VAL A 13 0.50 -0.12 23.10
CA VAL A 13 -0.60 0.23 24.02
C VAL A 13 -1.92 0.48 23.26
N MET A 14 -1.85 1.16 22.10
CA MET A 14 -3.02 1.39 21.24
C MET A 14 -3.56 0.08 20.66
N LEU A 15 -2.66 -0.82 20.20
CA LEU A 15 -3.02 -2.14 19.67
C LEU A 15 -3.68 -3.02 20.73
N ASP A 16 -3.18 -3.02 21.97
CA ASP A 16 -3.77 -3.75 23.09
C ASP A 16 -5.17 -3.24 23.44
N ALA A 17 -5.40 -1.94 23.37
CA ALA A 17 -6.74 -1.38 23.55
C ALA A 17 -7.69 -1.81 22.43
N LEU A 18 -7.24 -1.75 21.18
CA LEU A 18 -8.02 -2.14 20.00
C LEU A 18 -8.34 -3.63 19.97
N ARG A 19 -7.48 -4.50 20.52
CA ARG A 19 -7.71 -5.94 20.62
C ARG A 19 -9.01 -6.31 21.34
N ARG A 20 -9.50 -5.42 22.22
CA ARG A 20 -10.74 -5.64 22.98
C ARG A 20 -12.00 -5.40 22.15
N VAL A 21 -11.89 -4.66 21.06
CA VAL A 21 -13.03 -4.25 20.22
C VAL A 21 -12.92 -4.76 18.77
N GLY A 22 -11.75 -5.28 18.36
CA GLY A 22 -11.51 -5.74 17.01
C GLY A 22 -10.21 -6.53 16.88
N ARG A 23 -9.78 -6.76 15.66
CA ARG A 23 -8.55 -7.47 15.32
C ARG A 23 -7.58 -6.54 14.58
N PRO A 24 -6.73 -5.79 15.29
CA PRO A 24 -5.76 -4.91 14.66
C PRO A 24 -4.60 -5.71 14.08
N ARG A 25 -4.16 -5.33 12.87
CA ARG A 25 -3.00 -5.88 12.16
C ARG A 25 -2.18 -4.78 11.54
N LEU A 26 -0.87 -4.96 11.56
CA LEU A 26 0.04 -4.14 10.77
C LEU A 26 -0.03 -4.58 9.31
N VAL A 27 -0.06 -3.63 8.38
CA VAL A 27 -0.31 -3.88 6.97
C VAL A 27 0.58 -3.03 6.06
N GLY A 28 0.62 -3.38 4.78
CA GLY A 28 1.16 -2.51 3.74
C GLY A 28 2.68 -2.41 3.71
N GLY A 29 3.15 -1.20 3.40
CA GLY A 29 4.57 -0.94 3.17
C GLY A 29 5.48 -1.18 4.36
N GLY A 30 5.00 -0.97 5.59
CA GLY A 30 5.76 -1.19 6.81
C GLY A 30 6.13 -2.66 7.00
N VAL A 31 5.18 -3.58 6.77
CA VAL A 31 5.42 -5.03 6.87
C VAL A 31 6.40 -5.50 5.81
N ARG A 32 6.23 -5.03 4.55
CA ARG A 32 7.18 -5.32 3.47
C ARG A 32 8.59 -4.83 3.80
N ASP A 33 8.73 -3.59 4.25
CA ASP A 33 10.03 -2.98 4.52
C ASP A 33 10.74 -3.75 5.65
N TRP A 34 10.03 -4.13 6.71
CA TRP A 34 10.57 -4.99 7.76
C TRP A 34 11.03 -6.37 7.25
N LEU A 35 10.23 -7.04 6.40
CA LEU A 35 10.60 -8.32 5.80
C LEU A 35 11.84 -8.22 4.89
N LEU A 36 12.14 -7.01 4.38
CA LEU A 36 13.37 -6.69 3.64
C LEU A 36 14.55 -6.31 4.55
N GLY A 37 14.39 -6.38 5.88
CA GLY A 37 15.41 -5.98 6.85
C GLY A 37 15.58 -4.47 6.98
N LEU A 38 14.60 -3.69 6.52
CA LEU A 38 14.57 -2.24 6.65
C LEU A 38 13.78 -1.82 7.90
N VAL A 39 14.16 -0.72 8.51
CA VAL A 39 13.39 -0.13 9.61
C VAL A 39 12.14 0.54 9.04
N PRO A 40 10.92 0.09 9.42
CA PRO A 40 9.68 0.74 8.99
C PRO A 40 9.62 2.18 9.52
N LYS A 41 9.23 3.10 8.65
CA LYS A 41 9.04 4.52 9.00
C LYS A 41 7.59 4.84 9.32
N ASP A 42 6.69 4.16 8.64
CA ASP A 42 5.25 4.38 8.72
C ASP A 42 4.58 3.08 9.17
N PHE A 43 3.59 3.21 10.03
CA PHE A 43 2.79 2.09 10.51
C PHE A 43 1.34 2.30 10.11
N ASP A 44 0.88 1.47 9.17
CA ASP A 44 -0.52 1.36 8.77
C ASP A 44 -1.16 0.21 9.55
N ILE A 45 -2.27 0.47 10.22
CA ILE A 45 -3.01 -0.51 11.00
C ILE A 45 -4.40 -0.71 10.40
N GLU A 46 -4.74 -1.94 10.08
CA GLU A 46 -6.09 -2.32 9.65
C GLU A 46 -6.78 -3.05 10.80
N VAL A 47 -7.99 -2.60 11.18
CA VAL A 47 -8.73 -3.15 12.34
C VAL A 47 -10.02 -3.79 11.84
N ALA A 48 -10.05 -5.11 11.77
CA ALA A 48 -11.25 -5.87 11.41
C ALA A 48 -12.15 -6.14 12.62
N GLY A 49 -13.44 -6.36 12.39
CA GLY A 49 -14.39 -6.76 13.44
C GLY A 49 -14.85 -5.62 14.35
N THR A 50 -14.62 -4.37 13.98
CA THR A 50 -15.09 -3.19 14.72
C THR A 50 -15.64 -2.12 13.79
N ASP A 51 -16.42 -1.20 14.30
CA ASP A 51 -16.88 -0.02 13.57
C ASP A 51 -15.98 1.19 13.78
N PHE A 52 -16.14 2.22 12.93
CA PHE A 52 -15.28 3.39 12.93
C PHE A 52 -15.42 4.22 14.22
N GLU A 53 -16.62 4.35 14.76
CA GLU A 53 -16.88 5.11 15.98
C GLU A 53 -16.30 4.42 17.22
N SER A 54 -16.38 3.09 17.26
CA SER A 54 -15.75 2.28 18.32
C SER A 54 -14.22 2.40 18.27
N MET A 55 -13.65 2.42 17.07
CA MET A 55 -12.21 2.65 16.87
C MET A 55 -11.79 4.03 17.36
N ILE A 56 -12.53 5.09 17.01
CA ILE A 56 -12.27 6.47 17.51
C ILE A 56 -12.34 6.50 19.03
N ARG A 57 -13.42 5.99 19.65
CA ARG A 57 -13.59 5.98 21.10
C ARG A 57 -12.44 5.27 21.81
N THR A 58 -11.96 4.17 21.24
CA THR A 58 -10.88 3.37 21.82
C THR A 58 -9.54 4.11 21.75
N LEU A 59 -9.29 4.85 20.67
CA LEU A 59 -7.99 5.49 20.43
C LEU A 59 -7.89 6.92 20.97
N SER A 60 -8.98 7.63 21.16
CA SER A 60 -9.02 9.02 21.66
C SER A 60 -8.29 9.26 22.98
N PRO A 61 -8.22 8.32 23.95
CA PRO A 61 -7.43 8.51 25.16
C PRO A 61 -5.91 8.61 24.89
N PHE A 62 -5.41 7.98 23.85
CA PHE A 62 -3.96 7.84 23.55
C PHE A 62 -3.43 8.94 22.65
N GLY A 63 -4.27 9.62 21.88
CA GLY A 63 -3.80 10.59 20.91
C GLY A 63 -4.85 11.62 20.50
N VAL A 64 -4.38 12.59 19.71
CA VAL A 64 -5.27 13.48 18.95
C VAL A 64 -5.68 12.72 17.68
N THR A 65 -6.99 12.55 17.52
CA THR A 65 -7.56 11.84 16.38
C THR A 65 -7.98 12.84 15.31
N ASP A 66 -7.47 12.67 14.11
CA ASP A 66 -7.88 13.42 12.94
C ASP A 66 -8.55 12.45 11.94
N VAL A 67 -9.81 12.74 11.63
CA VAL A 67 -10.58 11.95 10.68
C VAL A 67 -10.26 12.45 9.27
N VAL A 68 -9.22 11.90 8.67
CA VAL A 68 -8.86 12.18 7.28
C VAL A 68 -9.83 11.45 6.36
N GLY A 69 -10.94 12.16 6.06
CA GLY A 69 -11.98 11.65 5.18
C GLY A 69 -12.80 10.52 5.80
N ARG A 70 -13.92 10.86 6.45
CA ARG A 70 -14.92 9.87 6.92
C ARG A 70 -15.35 8.90 5.81
N SER A 71 -15.33 9.37 4.56
CA SER A 71 -15.63 8.58 3.36
C SER A 71 -14.57 7.51 3.05
N PHE A 72 -13.34 7.64 3.56
CA PHE A 72 -12.25 6.70 3.30
C PHE A 72 -11.99 5.74 4.45
N GLY A 73 -12.63 5.95 5.62
CA GLY A 73 -12.48 5.09 6.79
C GLY A 73 -11.05 5.05 7.36
N VAL A 74 -10.30 6.16 7.23
CA VAL A 74 -8.94 6.28 7.78
C VAL A 74 -8.95 7.28 8.94
N LEU A 75 -8.40 6.85 10.07
CA LEU A 75 -8.22 7.63 11.29
C LEU A 75 -6.73 7.84 11.52
N LYS A 76 -6.27 9.08 11.46
CA LYS A 76 -4.92 9.45 11.90
C LYS A 76 -4.92 9.69 13.39
N VAL A 77 -3.97 9.10 14.08
CA VAL A 77 -3.78 9.29 15.52
C VAL A 77 -2.36 9.79 15.77
N ARG A 78 -2.27 11.01 16.30
CA ARG A 78 -1.00 11.55 16.81
C ARG A 78 -0.87 11.20 18.28
N SER A 79 0.10 10.35 18.60
CA SER A 79 0.37 9.90 19.95
C SER A 79 0.65 11.06 20.89
N LYS A 80 -0.01 11.07 22.07
CA LYS A 80 0.30 12.02 23.14
C LYS A 80 1.68 11.78 23.77
N ALA A 81 2.14 10.54 23.74
CA ALA A 81 3.40 10.14 24.38
C ALA A 81 4.63 10.50 23.54
N THR A 82 4.57 10.30 22.22
CA THR A 82 5.75 10.41 21.35
C THR A 82 5.59 11.45 20.24
N GLN A 83 4.37 11.97 20.01
CA GLN A 83 3.99 12.80 18.86
C GLN A 83 4.08 12.07 17.50
N ALA A 84 4.36 10.76 17.50
CA ALA A 84 4.33 9.95 16.29
C ALA A 84 2.90 9.85 15.74
N GLU A 85 2.80 9.76 14.42
CA GLU A 85 1.51 9.59 13.72
C GLU A 85 1.35 8.16 13.25
N TYR A 86 0.15 7.61 13.46
CA TYR A 86 -0.25 6.26 13.06
C TYR A 86 -1.55 6.31 12.28
N ASP A 87 -1.63 5.56 11.19
CA ASP A 87 -2.81 5.47 10.35
C ASP A 87 -3.60 4.19 10.67
N PHE A 88 -4.83 4.38 11.17
CA PHE A 88 -5.75 3.28 11.45
C PHE A 88 -6.87 3.26 10.42
N SER A 89 -7.21 2.09 9.90
CA SER A 89 -8.27 1.93 8.91
C SER A 89 -9.12 0.69 9.19
N LEU A 90 -10.35 0.71 8.69
CA LEU A 90 -11.16 -0.51 8.59
C LEU A 90 -10.85 -1.23 7.27
N PRO A 91 -10.99 -2.56 7.21
CA PRO A 91 -11.12 -3.26 5.96
C PRO A 91 -12.24 -2.64 5.12
N ARG A 92 -12.07 -2.58 3.81
CA ARG A 92 -13.03 -1.89 2.95
C ARG A 92 -13.17 -2.57 1.59
N LYS A 93 -14.34 -2.44 1.01
CA LYS A 93 -14.62 -2.72 -0.40
C LYS A 93 -14.43 -1.43 -1.19
N GLU A 94 -13.81 -1.55 -2.34
CA GLU A 94 -13.69 -0.47 -3.31
C GLU A 94 -14.52 -0.88 -4.54
N SER A 95 -15.48 -0.05 -4.94
CA SER A 95 -16.30 -0.28 -6.12
C SER A 95 -16.13 0.89 -7.08
N LYS A 96 -15.70 0.60 -8.30
CA LYS A 96 -15.58 1.60 -9.35
C LYS A 96 -16.98 1.91 -9.90
N THR A 97 -17.46 3.14 -9.72
CA THR A 97 -18.78 3.61 -10.19
C THR A 97 -18.68 4.63 -11.30
N GLY A 98 -17.46 5.03 -11.70
CA GLY A 98 -17.26 6.03 -12.77
C GLY A 98 -15.80 6.11 -13.22
N ALA A 99 -15.52 7.01 -14.16
CA ALA A 99 -14.16 7.27 -14.63
C ALA A 99 -13.37 8.12 -13.64
N GLY A 100 -12.05 7.86 -13.55
CA GLY A 100 -11.11 8.63 -12.75
C GLY A 100 -11.16 8.37 -11.25
N HIS A 101 -10.38 9.13 -10.50
CA HIS A 101 -10.18 8.95 -9.05
C HIS A 101 -11.44 9.24 -8.21
N ARG A 102 -12.39 10.07 -8.70
CA ARG A 102 -13.65 10.37 -8.03
C ARG A 102 -14.73 9.30 -8.25
N GLY A 103 -14.45 8.33 -9.11
CA GLY A 103 -15.38 7.25 -9.45
C GLY A 103 -15.31 6.04 -8.53
N PHE A 104 -14.71 6.14 -7.33
CA PHE A 104 -14.67 5.05 -6.35
C PHE A 104 -15.63 5.33 -5.20
N ILE A 105 -16.49 4.35 -4.93
CA ILE A 105 -17.19 4.26 -3.66
C ILE A 105 -16.37 3.34 -2.76
N ILE A 106 -15.90 3.89 -1.67
CA ILE A 106 -15.18 3.17 -0.63
C ILE A 106 -16.18 2.90 0.49
N THR A 107 -16.45 1.61 0.73
CA THR A 107 -17.37 1.21 1.80
C THR A 107 -16.57 0.40 2.83
N PRO A 108 -16.38 0.93 4.05
CA PRO A 108 -15.81 0.15 5.14
C PRO A 108 -16.65 -1.11 5.38
N ASP A 109 -15.99 -2.24 5.46
CA ASP A 109 -16.63 -3.54 5.75
C ASP A 109 -15.76 -4.31 6.74
N PRO A 110 -16.02 -4.16 8.04
CA PRO A 110 -15.21 -4.80 9.08
C PRO A 110 -15.37 -6.34 9.11
N THR A 111 -16.30 -6.90 8.34
CA THR A 111 -16.55 -8.35 8.27
C THR A 111 -15.69 -9.09 7.26
N LEU A 112 -14.97 -8.36 6.40
CA LEU A 112 -14.08 -8.96 5.40
C LEU A 112 -13.08 -9.91 6.05
N ASN A 113 -12.87 -11.06 5.42
CA ASN A 113 -11.78 -11.94 5.77
C ASN A 113 -10.44 -11.40 5.24
N ASP A 114 -9.35 -12.04 5.66
CA ASP A 114 -7.99 -11.56 5.34
C ASP A 114 -7.69 -11.55 3.85
N HIS A 115 -8.21 -12.52 3.10
CA HIS A 115 -8.04 -12.59 1.65
C HIS A 115 -8.78 -11.45 0.95
N GLU A 116 -10.04 -11.23 1.31
CA GLU A 116 -10.87 -10.15 0.75
C GLU A 116 -10.27 -8.77 1.04
N ALA A 117 -9.84 -8.54 2.29
CA ALA A 117 -9.23 -7.28 2.70
C ALA A 117 -7.90 -7.01 1.96
N ALA A 118 -7.11 -8.05 1.72
CA ALA A 118 -5.84 -7.94 1.01
C ALA A 118 -5.98 -7.84 -0.52
N ALA A 119 -7.06 -8.39 -1.11
CA ALA A 119 -7.27 -8.46 -2.58
C ALA A 119 -7.30 -7.08 -3.27
N ARG A 120 -7.69 -6.02 -2.56
CA ARG A 120 -7.71 -4.63 -3.06
C ARG A 120 -6.34 -3.97 -3.14
N ARG A 121 -5.31 -4.57 -2.53
CA ARG A 121 -3.96 -4.00 -2.52
C ARG A 121 -3.32 -4.11 -3.90
N ASP A 122 -2.30 -3.29 -4.14
CA ASP A 122 -1.63 -3.21 -5.43
C ASP A 122 -0.82 -4.48 -5.75
N PHE A 123 0.10 -4.87 -4.85
CA PHE A 123 1.02 -5.98 -5.08
C PHE A 123 0.96 -6.99 -3.95
N THR A 124 1.21 -8.25 -4.26
CA THR A 124 1.23 -9.38 -3.32
C THR A 124 2.11 -9.11 -2.10
N LEU A 125 3.29 -8.52 -2.32
CA LEU A 125 4.24 -8.17 -1.26
C LEU A 125 3.74 -7.04 -0.33
N ASN A 126 2.79 -6.21 -0.76
CA ASN A 126 2.12 -5.21 0.07
C ASN A 126 0.80 -5.74 0.68
N ALA A 127 0.38 -6.94 0.29
CA ALA A 127 -0.81 -7.62 0.79
C ALA A 127 -0.53 -8.48 2.03
N ILE A 128 0.75 -8.64 2.40
CA ILE A 128 1.16 -9.30 3.63
C ILE A 128 0.77 -8.43 4.83
N SER A 129 0.18 -9.06 5.84
CA SER A 129 -0.09 -8.42 7.13
C SER A 129 0.58 -9.17 8.27
N TYR A 130 0.77 -8.48 9.40
CA TYR A 130 1.39 -9.01 10.60
C TYR A 130 0.45 -8.87 11.79
N ASP A 131 0.21 -9.96 12.48
CA ASP A 131 -0.53 -9.99 13.73
C ASP A 131 0.44 -9.74 14.90
N PRO A 132 0.33 -8.60 15.59
CA PRO A 132 1.29 -8.24 16.63
C PRO A 132 1.16 -9.08 17.91
N PHE A 133 0.08 -9.85 18.07
CA PHE A 133 -0.20 -10.64 19.27
C PHE A 133 0.25 -12.10 19.15
N SER A 134 0.12 -12.67 17.97
CA SER A 134 0.58 -14.04 17.69
C SER A 134 1.93 -14.08 17.00
N ALA A 135 2.47 -12.92 16.60
CA ALA A 135 3.66 -12.77 15.77
C ALA A 135 3.54 -13.51 14.40
N ALA A 136 2.32 -13.72 13.93
CA ALA A 136 2.06 -14.44 12.71
C ALA A 136 2.04 -13.49 11.50
N LEU A 137 2.58 -13.97 10.38
CA LEU A 137 2.38 -13.36 9.06
C LEU A 137 1.15 -13.98 8.40
N ILE A 138 0.27 -13.13 7.91
CA ILE A 138 -0.89 -13.50 7.13
C ILE A 138 -0.62 -13.10 5.69
N ASP A 139 -0.50 -14.08 4.80
CA ASP A 139 -0.04 -13.90 3.43
C ASP A 139 -0.95 -14.66 2.43
N PRO A 140 -2.16 -14.15 2.19
CA PRO A 140 -3.15 -14.84 1.37
C PRO A 140 -2.79 -14.91 -0.13
N PHE A 141 -1.81 -14.11 -0.58
CA PHE A 141 -1.39 -14.01 -1.99
C PHE A 141 0.05 -14.46 -2.23
N ASN A 142 0.65 -15.17 -1.27
CA ASN A 142 2.03 -15.66 -1.37
C ASN A 142 3.07 -14.54 -1.63
N GLY A 143 2.81 -13.37 -1.06
CA GLY A 143 3.66 -12.17 -1.23
C GLY A 143 5.07 -12.33 -0.69
N GLN A 144 5.29 -13.19 0.33
CA GLN A 144 6.62 -13.51 0.83
C GLN A 144 7.49 -14.21 -0.21
N ALA A 145 6.91 -15.08 -1.05
CA ALA A 145 7.65 -15.71 -2.14
C ALA A 145 8.05 -14.70 -3.20
N ASP A 146 7.12 -13.83 -3.62
CA ASP A 146 7.39 -12.76 -4.58
C ASP A 146 8.43 -11.76 -4.01
N LEU A 147 8.36 -11.45 -2.71
CA LEU A 147 9.31 -10.57 -2.04
C LEU A 147 10.74 -11.14 -2.08
N ARG A 148 10.90 -12.44 -1.77
CA ARG A 148 12.20 -13.13 -1.83
C ARG A 148 12.74 -13.21 -3.26
N ALA A 149 11.85 -13.38 -4.24
CA ALA A 149 12.21 -13.45 -5.65
C ALA A 149 12.45 -12.07 -6.29
N GLY A 150 12.13 -10.97 -5.60
CA GLY A 150 12.22 -9.62 -6.13
C GLY A 150 11.22 -9.36 -7.27
N ILE A 151 9.99 -9.86 -7.12
CA ILE A 151 8.94 -9.78 -8.14
C ILE A 151 7.79 -8.89 -7.66
N LEU A 152 7.37 -7.97 -8.51
CA LEU A 152 6.15 -7.19 -8.36
C LEU A 152 5.00 -7.89 -9.11
N ARG A 153 4.13 -8.54 -8.38
CA ARG A 153 2.93 -9.22 -8.87
C ARG A 153 1.69 -8.55 -8.30
N HIS A 154 0.69 -8.28 -9.15
CA HIS A 154 -0.60 -7.76 -8.71
C HIS A 154 -1.35 -8.79 -7.84
N THR A 155 -2.17 -8.31 -6.90
CA THR A 155 -2.94 -9.18 -6.01
C THR A 155 -4.16 -9.79 -6.70
N SER A 156 -4.87 -9.00 -7.48
CA SER A 156 -6.14 -9.41 -8.09
C SER A 156 -6.45 -8.61 -9.36
N ALA A 157 -7.50 -8.99 -10.08
CA ALA A 157 -8.00 -8.25 -11.24
C ALA A 157 -8.42 -6.80 -10.90
N ALA A 158 -8.75 -6.50 -9.64
CA ALA A 158 -9.02 -5.14 -9.18
C ALA A 158 -7.82 -4.18 -9.29
N PHE A 159 -6.65 -4.69 -9.64
CA PHE A 159 -5.47 -3.88 -9.94
C PHE A 159 -5.75 -2.79 -11.00
N VAL A 160 -6.54 -3.09 -12.02
CA VAL A 160 -6.88 -2.17 -13.11
C VAL A 160 -7.74 -0.99 -12.68
N GLU A 161 -8.36 -1.05 -11.52
CA GLU A 161 -9.25 -0.02 -11.01
C GLU A 161 -8.50 1.28 -10.69
N ASP A 162 -7.23 1.20 -10.25
CA ASP A 162 -6.38 2.36 -10.01
C ASP A 162 -5.15 2.35 -10.95
N PRO A 163 -5.20 3.06 -12.08
CA PRO A 163 -4.10 3.10 -13.04
C PRO A 163 -2.78 3.62 -12.45
N LEU A 164 -2.82 4.35 -11.34
CA LEU A 164 -1.60 4.82 -10.65
C LEU A 164 -0.71 3.66 -10.20
N ARG A 165 -1.27 2.47 -10.01
CA ARG A 165 -0.51 1.27 -9.62
C ARG A 165 0.61 0.92 -10.60
N VAL A 166 0.50 1.34 -11.87
CA VAL A 166 1.59 1.17 -12.85
C VAL A 166 2.79 2.07 -12.50
N LEU A 167 2.55 3.33 -12.14
CA LEU A 167 3.62 4.21 -11.68
C LEU A 167 4.17 3.79 -10.31
N ARG A 168 3.33 3.20 -9.47
CA ARG A 168 3.77 2.57 -8.22
C ARG A 168 4.68 1.36 -8.49
N ALA A 169 4.40 0.55 -9.53
CA ALA A 169 5.31 -0.50 -9.97
C ALA A 169 6.67 0.07 -10.40
N MET A 170 6.67 1.15 -11.20
CA MET A 170 7.87 1.84 -11.64
C MET A 170 8.75 2.25 -10.44
N GLN A 171 8.18 2.96 -9.46
CA GLN A 171 8.96 3.45 -8.32
C GLN A 171 9.42 2.31 -7.38
N LEU A 172 8.59 1.27 -7.16
CA LEU A 172 8.96 0.13 -6.32
C LEU A 172 10.05 -0.73 -6.99
N ALA A 173 9.97 -0.97 -8.31
CA ALA A 173 11.00 -1.66 -9.08
C ALA A 173 12.36 -0.96 -8.95
N ALA A 174 12.37 0.37 -9.10
CA ALA A 174 13.58 1.17 -8.98
C ALA A 174 14.12 1.22 -7.54
N ARG A 175 13.23 1.33 -6.54
CA ARG A 175 13.59 1.42 -5.12
C ARG A 175 14.20 0.12 -4.58
N PHE A 176 13.66 -1.03 -4.97
CA PHE A 176 14.02 -2.32 -4.41
C PHE A 176 14.80 -3.23 -5.38
N ASN A 177 15.08 -2.77 -6.59
CA ASN A 177 15.68 -3.56 -7.67
C ASN A 177 14.84 -4.78 -8.04
N PHE A 178 13.52 -4.61 -8.10
CA PHE A 178 12.57 -5.66 -8.41
C PHE A 178 12.21 -5.70 -9.91
N SER A 179 11.69 -6.83 -10.36
CA SER A 179 11.17 -7.02 -11.71
C SER A 179 9.65 -7.15 -11.68
N LEU A 180 8.99 -6.73 -12.77
CA LEU A 180 7.55 -6.88 -12.90
C LEU A 180 7.21 -8.29 -13.39
N ALA A 181 6.24 -8.96 -12.77
CA ALA A 181 5.73 -10.24 -13.24
C ALA A 181 5.12 -10.07 -14.63
N HIS A 182 5.29 -11.07 -15.51
CA HIS A 182 4.83 -11.00 -16.90
C HIS A 182 3.32 -10.73 -17.02
N GLU A 183 2.51 -11.46 -16.28
CA GLU A 183 1.06 -11.27 -16.22
C GLU A 183 0.66 -9.89 -15.71
N THR A 184 1.44 -9.32 -14.77
CA THR A 184 1.22 -7.95 -14.29
C THR A 184 1.57 -6.92 -15.36
N ALA A 185 2.64 -7.16 -16.13
CA ALA A 185 3.00 -6.29 -17.25
C ALA A 185 1.92 -6.26 -18.33
N LEU A 186 1.34 -7.41 -18.66
CA LEU A 186 0.22 -7.52 -19.61
C LEU A 186 -1.02 -6.75 -19.10
N LEU A 187 -1.33 -6.90 -17.82
CA LEU A 187 -2.43 -6.18 -17.18
C LEU A 187 -2.21 -4.66 -17.19
N CYS A 188 -1.01 -4.20 -16.85
CA CYS A 188 -0.64 -2.79 -16.94
C CYS A 188 -0.75 -2.24 -18.37
N LYS A 189 -0.34 -3.04 -19.38
CA LYS A 189 -0.43 -2.65 -20.78
C LYS A 189 -1.87 -2.48 -21.22
N SER A 190 -2.79 -3.32 -20.76
CA SER A 190 -4.21 -3.25 -21.12
C SER A 190 -4.90 -1.96 -20.68
N ILE A 191 -4.37 -1.29 -19.67
CA ILE A 191 -4.91 -0.04 -19.11
C ILE A 191 -4.07 1.20 -19.46
N ALA A 192 -3.15 1.12 -20.43
CA ALA A 192 -2.28 2.26 -20.77
C ALA A 192 -3.06 3.51 -21.21
N SER A 193 -4.21 3.36 -21.87
CA SER A 193 -5.07 4.47 -22.30
C SER A 193 -5.69 5.26 -21.14
N THR A 194 -5.75 4.69 -19.94
CA THR A 194 -6.35 5.33 -18.76
C THR A 194 -5.40 6.29 -18.04
N TYR A 195 -4.15 6.42 -18.49
CA TYR A 195 -3.18 7.37 -17.92
C TYR A 195 -3.73 8.80 -17.82
N LYS A 196 -4.47 9.25 -18.83
CA LYS A 196 -5.09 10.59 -18.89
C LYS A 196 -6.15 10.85 -17.80
N GLU A 197 -6.61 9.81 -17.12
CA GLU A 197 -7.55 9.91 -16.01
C GLU A 197 -6.85 10.22 -14.67
N LEU A 198 -5.52 10.11 -14.63
CA LEU A 198 -4.74 10.29 -13.40
C LEU A 198 -4.57 11.78 -13.08
N PRO A 199 -4.86 12.19 -11.83
CA PRO A 199 -4.51 13.52 -11.35
C PRO A 199 -3.00 13.77 -11.38
N VAL A 200 -2.60 14.94 -11.86
CA VAL A 200 -1.18 15.31 -12.04
C VAL A 200 -0.40 15.20 -10.73
N GLU A 201 -1.02 15.58 -9.62
CA GLU A 201 -0.41 15.55 -8.28
C GLU A 201 -0.07 14.11 -7.85
N ARG A 202 -0.93 13.14 -8.19
CA ARG A 202 -0.68 11.73 -7.91
C ARG A 202 0.46 11.17 -8.77
N VAL A 203 0.46 11.52 -10.06
CA VAL A 203 1.53 11.16 -11.00
C VAL A 203 2.87 11.73 -10.52
N TRP A 204 2.88 13.03 -10.19
CA TRP A 204 4.06 13.70 -9.66
C TRP A 204 4.56 13.04 -8.36
N GLY A 205 3.65 12.66 -7.48
CA GLY A 205 3.98 11.96 -6.24
C GLY A 205 4.77 10.67 -6.46
N GLU A 206 4.42 9.86 -7.47
CA GLU A 206 5.15 8.63 -7.79
C GLU A 206 6.51 8.91 -8.46
N TRP A 207 6.59 9.91 -9.36
CA TRP A 207 7.85 10.35 -9.94
C TRP A 207 8.82 10.92 -8.90
N ASN A 208 8.32 11.69 -7.96
CA ASN A 208 9.12 12.23 -6.86
C ASN A 208 9.69 11.10 -5.97
N LYS A 209 8.85 10.10 -5.65
CA LYS A 209 9.32 8.89 -4.93
C LYS A 209 10.38 8.13 -5.74
N TRP A 210 10.18 7.99 -7.05
CA TRP A 210 11.16 7.39 -7.93
C TRP A 210 12.48 8.17 -7.91
N ALA A 211 12.45 9.48 -8.06
CA ALA A 211 13.65 10.32 -8.07
C ALA A 211 14.45 10.26 -6.75
N ILE A 212 13.75 10.31 -5.60
CA ILE A 212 14.39 10.40 -4.28
C ILE A 212 14.76 9.02 -3.70
N LYS A 213 13.99 7.96 -3.99
CA LYS A 213 14.11 6.66 -3.30
C LYS A 213 14.72 5.55 -4.16
N SER A 214 14.98 5.80 -5.45
CA SER A 214 15.52 4.76 -6.34
C SER A 214 16.95 4.37 -5.99
N LYS A 215 17.19 3.06 -5.91
CA LYS A 215 18.53 2.47 -5.89
C LYS A 215 19.01 2.11 -7.29
N VAL A 216 18.08 1.70 -8.16
CA VAL A 216 18.34 1.31 -9.56
C VAL A 216 17.28 1.96 -10.46
N PRO A 217 17.43 3.26 -10.82
CA PRO A 217 16.41 4.02 -11.58
C PRO A 217 16.00 3.36 -12.88
N SER A 218 16.94 2.73 -13.59
CA SER A 218 16.70 2.01 -14.86
C SER A 218 15.64 0.91 -14.74
N LYS A 219 15.55 0.23 -13.60
CA LYS A 219 14.52 -0.80 -13.36
C LYS A 219 13.11 -0.20 -13.44
N GLY A 220 12.91 1.00 -12.93
CA GLY A 220 11.62 1.69 -13.04
C GLY A 220 11.30 2.05 -14.49
N LEU A 221 12.28 2.55 -15.24
CA LEU A 221 12.07 2.86 -16.67
C LEU A 221 11.77 1.60 -17.49
N THR A 222 12.42 0.48 -17.17
CA THR A 222 12.11 -0.82 -17.79
C THR A 222 10.65 -1.22 -17.56
N VAL A 223 10.06 -0.94 -16.37
CA VAL A 223 8.63 -1.18 -16.12
C VAL A 223 7.76 -0.36 -17.06
N LEU A 224 8.05 0.93 -17.25
CA LEU A 224 7.28 1.78 -18.18
C LEU A 224 7.36 1.29 -19.63
N GLU A 225 8.51 0.74 -20.03
CA GLU A 225 8.67 0.12 -21.34
C GLU A 225 7.81 -1.14 -21.52
N GLN A 226 7.99 -2.10 -20.61
CA GLN A 226 7.31 -3.40 -20.66
C GLN A 226 5.81 -3.24 -20.66
N THR A 227 5.30 -2.20 -20.02
CA THR A 227 3.88 -1.88 -19.90
C THR A 227 3.35 -0.98 -21.00
N GLY A 228 4.24 -0.42 -21.86
CA GLY A 228 3.86 0.55 -22.90
C GLY A 228 3.53 1.95 -22.35
N TRP A 229 3.76 2.20 -21.06
CA TRP A 229 3.44 3.48 -20.42
C TRP A 229 4.46 4.58 -20.71
N LEU A 230 5.63 4.23 -21.22
CA LEU A 230 6.67 5.20 -21.56
C LEU A 230 6.21 6.23 -22.62
N VAL A 231 5.23 5.89 -23.45
CA VAL A 231 4.62 6.80 -24.43
C VAL A 231 4.01 8.06 -23.81
N HIS A 232 3.62 8.00 -22.54
CA HIS A 232 3.07 9.15 -21.82
C HIS A 232 4.15 10.10 -21.28
N PHE A 233 5.43 9.75 -21.45
CA PHE A 233 6.59 10.50 -20.96
C PHE A 233 7.63 10.66 -22.09
N PRO A 234 7.31 11.43 -23.16
CA PRO A 234 8.17 11.55 -24.34
C PRO A 234 9.54 12.13 -24.03
N GLU A 235 9.64 13.00 -23.01
CA GLU A 235 10.91 13.57 -22.57
C GLU A 235 11.86 12.50 -22.04
N ILE A 236 11.34 11.51 -21.32
CA ILE A 236 12.11 10.36 -20.81
C ILE A 236 12.43 9.39 -21.96
N ALA A 237 11.47 9.16 -22.87
CA ALA A 237 11.68 8.28 -24.01
C ALA A 237 12.81 8.79 -24.94
N ASN A 238 12.91 10.11 -25.13
CA ASN A 238 13.91 10.77 -25.98
C ASN A 238 15.34 10.73 -25.38
N LEU A 239 15.48 10.50 -24.07
CA LEU A 239 16.81 10.33 -23.46
C LEU A 239 17.47 8.99 -23.79
N ARG A 240 16.75 8.09 -24.47
CA ARG A 240 17.30 6.83 -24.98
C ARG A 240 18.15 7.09 -26.20
N GLY A 241 19.40 6.68 -26.16
CA GLY A 241 20.33 6.83 -27.28
C GLY A 241 21.28 8.02 -27.17
N THR A 242 21.18 8.83 -26.15
CA THR A 242 22.24 9.78 -25.76
C THR A 242 23.21 9.05 -24.81
N GLN A 243 24.06 8.21 -25.40
CA GLN A 243 25.30 7.71 -24.78
C GLN A 243 26.48 8.45 -25.37
#